data_e5dd9c1d54ecd18c131ac76535d8c7a2
#
_entry.id   e5dd9c1d54ecd18c131ac76535d8c7a2
#
_cell.length_a   1.000
_cell.length_b   1.000
_cell.length_c   1.000
_cell.angle_alpha   90.00
_cell.angle_beta   90.00
_cell.angle_gamma   90.00
#
_symmetry.space_group_name_H-M   'P 1'
#
loop_
_entity.id
_entity.type
_entity.pdbx_description
1 polymer ?
#
loop_
_entity_poly.entity_id
_entity_poly.type
_entity_poly.pdbx_seq_one_letter_code
_entity_poly.pdbx_strand_id
1 'polypeptide(L)'
;SRLIRQDDWIVIDGDAGVVIGDPPPIVLEEYRFRQRQLQLEREKLDRLRHTPAITLDGVLVEMLANIESPEDAAYALDAGAVGVGLFRSEFLFMNRSNDLPGEDEQFEAYRAAVVAMKGLPVTIRTVDIGADKPLERLNLQELRHEHSLNPALGLRAIRWSLSEPSMFRAQLRAIL
;
A
#
# COMPACT_ATOMS: atom_id res chain seq x y z
N SER A 1 -1.87 -11.58 25.96
CA SER A 1 -2.46 -10.82 27.06
C SER A 1 -3.22 -11.79 27.96
N ARG A 2 -3.08 -11.68 29.31
CA ARG A 2 -3.79 -12.52 30.29
C ARG A 2 -5.29 -12.18 30.43
N LEU A 3 -5.76 -11.15 29.74
CA LEU A 3 -7.12 -10.61 29.85
C LEU A 3 -8.10 -11.20 28.82
N ILE A 4 -7.59 -11.83 27.76
CA ILE A 4 -8.39 -12.43 26.69
C ILE A 4 -8.03 -13.92 26.64
N ARG A 5 -9.01 -14.79 26.70
CA ARG A 5 -8.88 -16.25 26.60
C ARG A 5 -9.24 -16.71 25.19
N GLN A 6 -8.85 -17.92 24.86
CA GLN A 6 -9.29 -18.56 23.63
C GLN A 6 -10.82 -18.71 23.66
N ASP A 7 -11.48 -18.43 22.54
CA ASP A 7 -12.93 -18.45 22.34
C ASP A 7 -13.72 -17.33 23.04
N ASP A 8 -13.05 -16.36 23.66
CA ASP A 8 -13.73 -15.16 24.16
C ASP A 8 -14.21 -14.28 22.99
N TRP A 9 -15.40 -13.72 23.13
CA TRP A 9 -15.87 -12.67 22.24
C TRP A 9 -15.08 -11.38 22.49
N ILE A 10 -14.60 -10.77 21.40
CA ILE A 10 -13.95 -9.46 21.44
C ILE A 10 -14.63 -8.51 20.46
N VAL A 11 -14.81 -7.27 20.89
CA VAL A 11 -15.17 -6.16 20.02
C VAL A 11 -13.91 -5.36 19.75
N ILE A 12 -13.66 -5.07 18.47
CA ILE A 12 -12.57 -4.18 18.01
C ILE A 12 -13.24 -3.05 17.24
N ASP A 13 -13.13 -1.84 17.77
CA ASP A 13 -13.60 -0.61 17.13
C ASP A 13 -12.38 0.24 16.78
N GLY A 14 -11.98 0.22 15.50
CA GLY A 14 -10.82 0.97 15.02
C GLY A 14 -11.06 2.48 14.99
N ASP A 15 -12.30 2.92 14.80
CA ASP A 15 -12.66 4.33 14.73
C ASP A 15 -12.60 4.96 16.14
N ALA A 16 -13.11 4.24 17.13
CA ALA A 16 -13.05 4.68 18.53
C ALA A 16 -11.71 4.34 19.23
N GLY A 17 -10.85 3.53 18.60
CA GLY A 17 -9.61 3.04 19.22
C GLY A 17 -9.84 2.14 20.43
N VAL A 18 -10.94 1.37 20.45
CA VAL A 18 -11.40 0.58 21.60
C VAL A 18 -11.32 -0.91 21.30
N VAL A 19 -10.84 -1.67 22.30
CA VAL A 19 -10.91 -3.14 22.31
C VAL A 19 -11.64 -3.56 23.59
N ILE A 20 -12.74 -4.33 23.47
CA ILE A 20 -13.53 -4.82 24.58
C ILE A 20 -13.44 -6.35 24.59
N GLY A 21 -12.83 -6.92 25.62
CA GLY A 21 -12.83 -8.37 25.88
C GLY A 21 -14.04 -8.74 26.71
N ASP A 22 -14.67 -9.89 26.39
CA ASP A 22 -15.85 -10.43 27.06
C ASP A 22 -16.97 -9.37 27.26
N PRO A 23 -17.45 -8.75 26.12
CA PRO A 23 -18.42 -7.67 26.20
C PRO A 23 -19.76 -8.18 26.77
N PRO A 24 -20.43 -7.43 27.66
CA PRO A 24 -21.77 -7.72 28.07
C PRO A 24 -22.73 -7.85 26.87
N PRO A 25 -23.79 -8.69 26.94
CA PRO A 25 -24.70 -8.93 25.81
C PRO A 25 -25.24 -7.64 25.18
N ILE A 26 -25.58 -6.64 25.97
CA ILE A 26 -26.10 -5.37 25.48
C ILE A 26 -25.07 -4.60 24.65
N VAL A 27 -23.79 -4.64 25.06
CA VAL A 27 -22.69 -4.00 24.31
C VAL A 27 -22.44 -4.75 23.00
N LEU A 28 -22.48 -6.08 23.05
CA LEU A 28 -22.31 -6.90 21.85
C LEU A 28 -23.43 -6.66 20.84
N GLU A 29 -24.68 -6.52 21.27
CA GLU A 29 -25.82 -6.20 20.41
C GLU A 29 -25.69 -4.81 19.77
N GLU A 30 -25.26 -3.81 20.52
CA GLU A 30 -24.96 -2.46 20.01
C GLU A 30 -23.93 -2.51 18.90
N TYR A 31 -22.81 -3.21 19.10
CA TYR A 31 -21.78 -3.32 18.09
C TYR A 31 -22.18 -4.16 16.88
N ARG A 32 -23.03 -5.18 17.06
CA ARG A 32 -23.65 -5.90 15.94
C ARG A 32 -24.60 -5.01 15.14
N PHE A 33 -25.31 -4.12 15.79
CA PHE A 33 -26.16 -3.14 15.11
C PHE A 33 -25.29 -2.17 14.28
N ARG A 34 -24.23 -1.60 14.86
CA ARG A 34 -23.27 -0.73 14.15
C ARG A 34 -22.65 -1.45 12.95
N GLN A 35 -22.23 -2.68 13.12
CA GLN A 35 -21.69 -3.50 12.04
C GLN A 35 -22.67 -3.65 10.87
N ARG A 36 -23.95 -3.90 11.16
CA ARG A 36 -24.99 -3.96 10.11
C ARG A 36 -25.19 -2.63 9.41
N GLN A 37 -25.15 -1.52 10.14
CA GLN A 37 -25.25 -0.17 9.52
C GLN A 37 -24.06 0.09 8.59
N LEU A 38 -22.85 -0.18 9.02
CA LEU A 38 -21.65 -0.06 8.20
C LEU A 38 -21.70 -0.95 6.95
N GLN A 39 -22.26 -2.17 7.08
CA GLN A 39 -22.44 -3.06 5.95
C GLN A 39 -23.41 -2.47 4.92
N LEU A 40 -24.54 -1.92 5.35
CA LEU A 40 -25.50 -1.26 4.47
C LEU A 40 -24.90 -0.03 3.76
N GLU A 41 -24.07 0.73 4.44
CA GLU A 41 -23.34 1.86 3.85
C GLU A 41 -22.34 1.40 2.79
N ARG A 42 -21.57 0.34 3.07
CA ARG A 42 -20.65 -0.27 2.09
C ARG A 42 -21.42 -0.74 0.84
N GLU A 43 -22.55 -1.41 1.01
CA GLU A 43 -23.39 -1.85 -0.12
C GLU A 43 -23.92 -0.68 -0.96
N LYS A 44 -24.20 0.48 -0.34
CA LYS A 44 -24.55 1.70 -1.09
C LYS A 44 -23.37 2.22 -1.90
N LEU A 45 -22.16 2.23 -1.30
CA LEU A 45 -20.94 2.65 -1.99
C LEU A 45 -20.57 1.69 -3.13
N ASP A 46 -20.77 0.39 -2.94
CA ASP A 46 -20.53 -0.62 -3.97
C ASP A 46 -21.31 -0.35 -5.27
N ARG A 47 -22.49 0.24 -5.18
CA ARG A 47 -23.28 0.65 -6.36
C ARG A 47 -22.63 1.79 -7.16
N LEU A 48 -21.78 2.57 -6.53
CA LEU A 48 -21.05 3.67 -7.16
C LEU A 48 -19.71 3.22 -7.79
N ARG A 49 -19.31 1.98 -7.56
CA ARG A 49 -18.01 1.42 -7.94
C ARG A 49 -17.63 1.67 -9.42
N HIS A 50 -18.60 1.56 -10.32
CA HIS A 50 -18.38 1.77 -11.76
C HIS A 50 -19.06 3.05 -12.28
N THR A 51 -19.50 3.92 -11.38
CA THR A 51 -20.07 5.21 -11.77
C THR A 51 -18.92 6.20 -12.01
N PRO A 52 -18.87 6.87 -13.18
CA PRO A 52 -17.84 7.88 -13.43
C PRO A 52 -17.85 8.97 -12.37
N ALA A 53 -16.69 9.33 -11.84
CA ALA A 53 -16.56 10.45 -10.92
C ALA A 53 -16.55 11.76 -11.73
N ILE A 54 -17.64 12.53 -11.67
CA ILE A 54 -17.80 13.77 -12.40
C ILE A 54 -18.07 14.89 -11.40
N THR A 55 -17.32 16.00 -11.51
CA THR A 55 -17.51 17.19 -10.69
C THR A 55 -18.81 17.91 -11.05
N LEU A 56 -19.29 18.84 -10.21
CA LEU A 56 -20.52 19.59 -10.45
C LEU A 56 -20.46 20.44 -11.72
N ASP A 57 -19.29 20.85 -12.15
CA ASP A 57 -19.04 21.58 -13.40
C ASP A 57 -18.78 20.67 -14.62
N GLY A 58 -18.98 19.35 -14.46
CA GLY A 58 -18.96 18.38 -15.55
C GLY A 58 -17.57 17.83 -15.90
N VAL A 59 -16.55 18.05 -15.07
CA VAL A 59 -15.20 17.53 -15.32
C VAL A 59 -15.10 16.07 -14.83
N LEU A 60 -14.64 15.17 -15.72
CA LEU A 60 -14.37 13.78 -15.37
C LEU A 60 -13.08 13.72 -14.52
N VAL A 61 -13.15 13.04 -13.37
CA VAL A 61 -12.01 12.76 -12.51
C VAL A 61 -11.65 11.27 -12.61
N GLU A 62 -10.42 10.98 -13.03
CA GLU A 62 -9.91 9.62 -13.09
C GLU A 62 -9.56 9.12 -11.67
N MET A 63 -10.23 8.05 -11.24
CA MET A 63 -10.01 7.43 -9.95
C MET A 63 -8.95 6.33 -10.08
N LEU A 64 -7.70 6.69 -9.78
CA LEU A 64 -6.55 5.79 -9.89
C LEU A 64 -6.22 5.18 -8.53
N ALA A 65 -5.86 3.88 -8.52
CA ALA A 65 -5.49 3.18 -7.31
C ALA A 65 -4.05 3.47 -6.89
N ASN A 66 -3.79 3.35 -5.59
CA ASN A 66 -2.46 3.29 -5.01
C ASN A 66 -2.26 1.85 -4.49
N ILE A 67 -1.27 1.15 -5.03
CA ILE A 67 -1.00 -0.26 -4.72
C ILE A 67 0.41 -0.48 -4.20
N GLU A 68 0.60 -1.57 -3.46
CA GLU A 68 1.87 -1.97 -2.85
C GLU A 68 2.35 -3.34 -3.36
N SER A 69 1.40 -4.16 -3.80
CA SER A 69 1.67 -5.50 -4.33
C SER A 69 0.96 -5.70 -5.68
N PRO A 70 1.41 -6.66 -6.51
CA PRO A 70 0.72 -7.03 -7.74
C PRO A 70 -0.71 -7.53 -7.49
N GLU A 71 -0.98 -8.18 -6.36
CA GLU A 71 -2.28 -8.70 -5.96
C GLU A 71 -3.29 -7.58 -5.76
N ASP A 72 -2.86 -6.41 -5.26
CA ASP A 72 -3.70 -5.24 -5.06
C ASP A 72 -4.31 -4.72 -6.37
N ALA A 73 -3.65 -4.96 -7.50
CA ALA A 73 -4.13 -4.52 -8.82
C ALA A 73 -5.49 -5.15 -9.18
N ALA A 74 -5.69 -6.43 -8.84
CA ALA A 74 -6.97 -7.08 -9.07
C ALA A 74 -8.07 -6.50 -8.18
N TYR A 75 -7.79 -6.22 -6.92
CA TYR A 75 -8.71 -5.57 -6.00
C TYR A 75 -9.04 -4.13 -6.43
N ALA A 76 -8.03 -3.39 -6.91
CA ALA A 76 -8.21 -2.04 -7.43
C ALA A 76 -9.17 -2.02 -8.62
N LEU A 77 -8.99 -2.95 -9.56
CA LEU A 77 -9.87 -3.10 -10.72
C LEU A 77 -11.30 -3.46 -10.30
N ASP A 78 -11.47 -4.40 -9.37
CA ASP A 78 -12.76 -4.77 -8.81
C ASP A 78 -13.42 -3.61 -8.07
N ALA A 79 -12.65 -2.76 -7.40
CA ALA A 79 -13.13 -1.54 -6.74
C ALA A 79 -13.51 -0.40 -7.71
N GLY A 80 -13.29 -0.58 -9.02
CA GLY A 80 -13.68 0.40 -10.06
C GLY A 80 -12.59 1.41 -10.39
N ALA A 81 -11.34 1.16 -10.02
CA ALA A 81 -10.24 2.01 -10.45
C ALA A 81 -10.05 1.95 -11.97
N VAL A 82 -9.79 3.10 -12.60
CA VAL A 82 -9.53 3.23 -14.04
C VAL A 82 -8.05 3.15 -14.39
N GLY A 83 -7.22 2.81 -13.42
CA GLY A 83 -5.77 2.63 -13.56
C GLY A 83 -5.08 2.57 -12.21
N VAL A 84 -3.77 2.35 -12.23
CA VAL A 84 -2.90 2.48 -11.07
C VAL A 84 -2.14 3.80 -11.19
N GLY A 85 -2.44 4.74 -10.31
CA GLY A 85 -1.77 6.03 -10.23
C GLY A 85 -0.42 5.97 -9.52
N LEU A 86 -0.25 4.98 -8.65
CA LEU A 86 1.00 4.74 -7.93
C LEU A 86 1.15 3.27 -7.55
N PHE A 87 2.12 2.58 -8.16
CA PHE A 87 2.65 1.34 -7.62
C PHE A 87 3.89 1.65 -6.79
N ARG A 88 3.82 1.43 -5.49
CA ARG A 88 4.90 1.68 -4.53
C ARG A 88 5.91 0.53 -4.57
N SER A 89 6.88 0.61 -5.48
CA SER A 89 7.88 -0.45 -5.71
C SER A 89 8.77 -0.75 -4.50
N GLU A 90 8.81 0.13 -3.49
CA GLU A 90 9.60 -0.01 -2.27
C GLU A 90 9.30 -1.31 -1.51
N PHE A 91 8.06 -1.81 -1.59
CA PHE A 91 7.68 -3.06 -0.93
C PHE A 91 8.43 -4.28 -1.47
N LEU A 92 8.90 -4.24 -2.72
CA LEU A 92 9.79 -5.27 -3.27
C LEU A 92 11.18 -5.25 -2.64
N PHE A 93 11.59 -4.10 -2.09
CA PHE A 93 12.90 -3.90 -1.46
C PHE A 93 12.87 -4.10 0.05
N MET A 94 11.69 -4.10 0.67
CA MET A 94 11.52 -4.23 2.12
C MET A 94 11.43 -5.70 2.57
N ASN A 95 11.64 -5.93 3.87
CA ASN A 95 11.50 -7.26 4.51
C ASN A 95 12.38 -8.36 3.90
N ARG A 96 13.55 -7.98 3.39
CA ARG A 96 14.53 -8.91 2.79
C ARG A 96 15.70 -9.11 3.73
N SER A 97 16.19 -10.34 3.79
CA SER A 97 17.26 -10.70 4.73
C SER A 97 18.66 -10.30 4.27
N ASN A 98 18.96 -10.27 2.96
CA ASN A 98 20.34 -10.07 2.52
C ASN A 98 20.53 -9.33 1.19
N ASP A 99 19.59 -9.40 0.21
CA ASP A 99 19.83 -8.91 -1.15
C ASP A 99 18.72 -7.99 -1.65
N LEU A 100 19.09 -7.04 -2.51
CA LEU A 100 18.14 -6.23 -3.27
C LEU A 100 17.40 -7.11 -4.30
N PRO A 101 16.13 -6.78 -4.66
CA PRO A 101 15.41 -7.54 -5.69
C PRO A 101 16.15 -7.46 -7.01
N GLY A 102 16.35 -8.62 -7.66
CA GLY A 102 16.94 -8.72 -8.98
C GLY A 102 16.04 -8.14 -10.07
N GLU A 103 16.58 -8.00 -11.28
CA GLU A 103 15.83 -7.49 -12.44
C GLU A 103 14.61 -8.39 -12.76
N ASP A 104 14.81 -9.71 -12.83
CA ASP A 104 13.74 -10.66 -13.17
C ASP A 104 12.62 -10.66 -12.13
N GLU A 105 12.96 -10.58 -10.85
CA GLU A 105 11.98 -10.52 -9.75
C GLU A 105 11.13 -9.25 -9.83
N GLN A 106 11.76 -8.12 -10.08
CA GLN A 106 11.06 -6.85 -10.25
C GLN A 106 10.19 -6.88 -11.51
N PHE A 107 10.71 -7.40 -12.61
CA PHE A 107 9.98 -7.55 -13.88
C PHE A 107 8.70 -8.37 -13.69
N GLU A 108 8.78 -9.54 -13.04
CA GLU A 108 7.61 -10.38 -12.82
C GLU A 108 6.56 -9.69 -11.93
N ALA A 109 6.97 -8.94 -10.91
CA ALA A 109 6.05 -8.17 -10.07
C ALA A 109 5.35 -7.06 -10.87
N TYR A 110 6.10 -6.28 -11.65
CA TYR A 110 5.53 -5.21 -12.48
C TYR A 110 4.62 -5.76 -13.57
N ARG A 111 5.08 -6.82 -14.25
CA ARG A 111 4.29 -7.53 -15.26
C ARG A 111 2.97 -8.08 -14.70
N ALA A 112 3.01 -8.68 -13.51
CA ALA A 112 1.80 -9.19 -12.87
C ALA A 112 0.77 -8.08 -12.60
N ALA A 113 1.20 -6.92 -12.09
CA ALA A 113 0.33 -5.78 -11.88
C ALA A 113 -0.24 -5.23 -13.21
N VAL A 114 0.58 -5.08 -14.24
CA VAL A 114 0.15 -4.58 -15.57
C VAL A 114 -0.85 -5.54 -16.21
N VAL A 115 -0.60 -6.84 -16.15
CA VAL A 115 -1.52 -7.88 -16.69
C VAL A 115 -2.85 -7.87 -15.94
N ALA A 116 -2.82 -7.74 -14.61
CA ALA A 116 -4.03 -7.68 -13.79
C ALA A 116 -4.90 -6.46 -14.14
N MET A 117 -4.30 -5.34 -14.54
CA MET A 117 -5.02 -4.12 -14.94
C MET A 117 -5.63 -4.16 -16.36
N LYS A 118 -5.44 -5.25 -17.12
CA LYS A 118 -6.13 -5.52 -18.39
C LYS A 118 -6.06 -4.38 -19.42
N GLY A 119 -4.91 -3.74 -19.55
CA GLY A 119 -4.66 -2.65 -20.50
C GLY A 119 -4.96 -1.25 -19.95
N LEU A 120 -5.39 -1.12 -18.72
CA LEU A 120 -5.47 0.17 -18.02
C LEU A 120 -4.07 0.65 -17.62
N PRO A 121 -3.86 1.97 -17.48
CA PRO A 121 -2.54 2.53 -17.18
C PRO A 121 -2.06 2.12 -15.78
N VAL A 122 -0.74 1.86 -15.68
CA VAL A 122 -0.05 1.57 -14.42
C VAL A 122 1.16 2.48 -14.31
N THR A 123 1.16 3.36 -13.31
CA THR A 123 2.30 4.21 -12.97
C THR A 123 3.13 3.53 -11.89
N ILE A 124 4.36 3.17 -12.24
CA ILE A 124 5.31 2.56 -11.31
C ILE A 124 6.26 3.64 -10.78
N ARG A 125 6.32 3.82 -9.47
CA ARG A 125 7.30 4.67 -8.83
C ARG A 125 8.63 3.92 -8.73
N THR A 126 9.73 4.53 -9.19
CA THR A 126 11.05 4.04 -8.83
C THR A 126 11.24 4.13 -7.32
N VAL A 127 12.10 3.27 -6.79
CA VAL A 127 12.27 3.09 -5.34
C VAL A 127 12.43 4.41 -4.58
N ASP A 128 11.59 4.62 -3.57
CA ASP A 128 11.64 5.78 -2.66
C ASP A 128 11.89 5.29 -1.22
N ILE A 129 13.12 4.88 -0.97
CA ILE A 129 13.61 4.48 0.36
C ILE A 129 14.60 5.52 0.84
N GLY A 130 14.58 5.79 2.12
CA GLY A 130 15.48 6.71 2.80
C GLY A 130 15.80 6.22 4.20
N ALA A 131 16.49 7.03 4.99
CA ALA A 131 16.89 6.70 6.35
C ALA A 131 15.71 6.44 7.31
N ASP A 132 14.51 6.82 6.93
CA ASP A 132 13.25 6.61 7.64
C ASP A 132 12.67 5.18 7.48
N LYS A 133 13.17 4.43 6.48
CA LYS A 133 12.76 3.05 6.23
C LYS A 133 13.99 2.15 6.25
N PRO A 134 14.34 1.54 7.39
CA PRO A 134 15.54 0.72 7.49
C PRO A 134 15.41 -0.51 6.59
N LEU A 135 16.25 -0.59 5.59
CA LEU A 135 16.68 -1.85 4.99
C LEU A 135 17.59 -2.48 6.05
N GLU A 136 17.09 -3.47 6.77
CA GLU A 136 17.66 -3.94 8.03
C GLU A 136 19.13 -4.40 7.95
N ARG A 137 19.74 -4.55 6.76
CA ARG A 137 21.11 -5.09 6.60
C ARG A 137 21.96 -4.58 5.44
N LEU A 138 21.51 -3.66 4.64
CA LEU A 138 22.51 -2.97 3.81
C LEU A 138 23.36 -2.13 4.75
N ASN A 139 24.69 -2.15 4.55
CA ASN A 139 25.68 -1.38 5.33
C ASN A 139 25.40 0.14 5.21
N LEU A 140 24.24 0.55 5.72
CA LEU A 140 23.79 1.93 5.82
C LEU A 140 24.62 2.73 6.84
N GLN A 141 25.74 2.17 7.36
CA GLN A 141 26.67 2.93 8.18
C GLN A 141 27.24 4.12 7.40
N GLU A 142 27.42 3.99 6.09
CA GLU A 142 27.82 5.12 5.24
C GLU A 142 26.68 6.13 5.01
N LEU A 143 25.43 5.68 4.93
CA LEU A 143 24.24 6.54 4.84
C LEU A 143 23.90 7.24 6.17
N ARG A 144 24.32 6.65 7.31
CA ARG A 144 24.12 7.24 8.65
C ARG A 144 25.05 8.39 8.95
N HIS A 145 26.14 8.57 8.21
CA HIS A 145 27.10 9.64 8.46
C HIS A 145 26.63 11.01 7.94
N GLU A 146 25.68 11.07 7.03
CA GLU A 146 24.98 12.31 6.74
C GLU A 146 23.74 12.43 7.63
N HIS A 147 23.94 12.88 8.87
CA HIS A 147 22.86 13.41 9.71
C HIS A 147 22.26 14.65 9.00
N SER A 148 21.49 14.40 7.98
CA SER A 148 20.66 15.46 7.41
C SER A 148 19.70 15.92 8.50
N LEU A 149 19.78 17.18 8.87
CA LEU A 149 18.85 17.84 9.80
C LEU A 149 17.38 17.65 9.37
N ASN A 150 17.17 17.37 8.08
CA ASN A 150 15.88 17.04 7.50
C ASN A 150 16.02 15.77 6.65
N PRO A 151 15.45 14.62 7.09
CA PRO A 151 15.50 13.35 6.35
C PRO A 151 14.94 13.42 4.92
N ALA A 152 14.01 14.35 4.64
CA ALA A 152 13.47 14.54 3.30
C ALA A 152 14.51 15.10 2.30
N LEU A 153 15.53 15.77 2.80
CA LEU A 153 16.63 16.34 1.99
C LEU A 153 17.86 15.42 1.95
N GLY A 154 17.85 14.31 2.70
CA GLY A 154 18.92 13.33 2.75
C GLY A 154 19.04 12.45 1.50
N LEU A 155 19.88 11.43 1.58
CA LEU A 155 20.09 10.45 0.51
C LEU A 155 18.88 9.50 0.47
N ARG A 156 17.92 9.81 -0.40
CA ARG A 156 16.69 9.03 -0.60
C ARG A 156 16.20 9.12 -2.03
N ALA A 157 15.27 8.26 -2.40
CA ALA A 157 14.59 8.25 -3.70
C ALA A 157 15.59 8.35 -4.86
N ILE A 158 15.38 9.29 -5.76
CA ILE A 158 16.24 9.48 -6.93
C ILE A 158 17.71 9.78 -6.57
N ARG A 159 17.98 10.45 -5.44
CA ARG A 159 19.36 10.72 -5.01
C ARG A 159 20.09 9.42 -4.66
N TRP A 160 19.42 8.51 -3.95
CA TRP A 160 19.94 7.17 -3.66
C TRP A 160 20.06 6.34 -4.94
N SER A 161 19.05 6.36 -5.81
CA SER A 161 19.08 5.65 -7.10
C SER A 161 20.27 6.08 -7.97
N LEU A 162 20.61 7.36 -7.97
CA LEU A 162 21.77 7.88 -8.72
C LEU A 162 23.11 7.54 -8.07
N SER A 163 23.17 7.34 -6.74
CA SER A 163 24.38 6.85 -6.06
C SER A 163 24.58 5.33 -6.24
N GLU A 164 23.52 4.59 -6.58
CA GLU A 164 23.53 3.14 -6.82
C GLU A 164 23.10 2.78 -8.26
N PRO A 165 23.91 3.13 -9.29
CA PRO A 165 23.50 3.02 -10.69
C PRO A 165 23.18 1.58 -11.15
N SER A 166 23.80 0.58 -10.53
CA SER A 166 23.53 -0.84 -10.83
C SER A 166 22.13 -1.25 -10.46
N MET A 167 21.72 -0.92 -9.24
CA MET A 167 20.37 -1.14 -8.72
C MET A 167 19.32 -0.38 -9.55
N PHE A 168 19.57 0.90 -9.79
CA PHE A 168 18.66 1.74 -10.55
C PHE A 168 18.49 1.28 -12.00
N ARG A 169 19.57 0.83 -12.63
CA ARG A 169 19.52 0.25 -13.97
C ARG A 169 18.70 -1.04 -14.03
N ALA A 170 18.86 -1.93 -13.04
CA ALA A 170 18.08 -3.14 -12.93
C ALA A 170 16.57 -2.82 -12.81
N GLN A 171 16.22 -1.84 -11.98
CA GLN A 171 14.83 -1.41 -11.84
C GLN A 171 14.27 -0.82 -13.12
N LEU A 172 15.00 0.08 -13.79
CA LEU A 172 14.53 0.68 -15.05
C LEU A 172 14.36 -0.36 -16.15
N ARG A 173 15.26 -1.34 -16.24
CA ARG A 173 15.13 -2.44 -17.22
C ARG A 173 13.95 -3.34 -16.92
N ALA A 174 13.67 -3.58 -15.65
CA ALA A 174 12.50 -4.35 -15.24
C ALA A 174 11.16 -3.65 -15.54
N ILE A 175 11.17 -2.31 -15.62
CA ILE A 175 9.96 -1.52 -15.94
C ILE A 175 9.73 -1.47 -17.47
N LEU A 176 10.80 -1.51 -18.29
CA LEU A 176 10.77 -1.40 -19.76
C LEU A 176 10.47 -2.75 -20.42
#